data_951ff63bbfa9e0ca6b57fdf8fc82685f
#
_entry.id   951ff63bbfa9e0ca6b57fdf8fc82685f
#
_cell.length_a   1.000
_cell.length_b   1.000
_cell.length_c   1.000
_cell.angle_alpha   90.00
_cell.angle_beta   90.00
_cell.angle_gamma   90.00
#
_symmetry.space_group_name_H-M   'P 1'
#
loop_
_entity.id
_entity.type
_entity.pdbx_description
1 polymer ?
#
loop_
_entity_poly.entity_id
_entity_poly.type
_entity_poly.pdbx_seq_one_letter_code
_entity_poly.pdbx_strand_id
1 'polypeptide(L)'
;MTIELLYWEGCPSHPDALAELRRALAELGHPDAEIVLREVETEAEAAELGFCGSPTIRVDGADPVPPPPGEPTGLTCRVYRLADGRYSPTPDAGLLRDGLRRLIATAEEGPR
;
A
#
# COMPACT_ATOMS: atom_id res chain seq x y z
N MET A 1 13.60 -4.44 -6.55
CA MET A 1 12.21 -4.28 -6.11
C MET A 1 12.17 -3.42 -4.86
N THR A 2 11.41 -2.35 -4.88
CA THR A 2 11.24 -1.45 -3.74
C THR A 2 9.82 -1.54 -3.22
N ILE A 3 9.68 -1.90 -1.94
CA ILE A 3 8.38 -1.99 -1.26
C ILE A 3 8.30 -0.84 -0.27
N GLU A 4 7.26 -0.02 -0.40
CA GLU A 4 7.06 1.16 0.44
C GLU A 4 5.71 1.13 1.13
N LEU A 5 5.69 1.65 2.35
CA LEU A 5 4.46 1.99 3.06
C LEU A 5 4.48 3.50 3.28
N LEU A 6 3.60 4.20 2.58
CA LEU A 6 3.44 5.64 2.73
C LEU A 6 2.37 5.90 3.78
N TYR A 7 2.63 6.81 4.70
CA TYR A 7 1.69 7.08 5.79
C TYR A 7 1.69 8.55 6.19
N TRP A 8 0.56 8.96 6.75
CA TRP A 8 0.39 10.26 7.38
C TRP A 8 0.29 10.05 8.89
N GLU A 9 1.05 10.80 9.66
CA GLU A 9 1.15 10.64 11.11
C GLU A 9 -0.19 10.80 11.82
N GLY A 10 -1.09 11.62 11.29
CA GLY A 10 -2.43 11.82 11.83
C GLY A 10 -3.37 10.62 11.72
N CYS A 11 -2.99 9.60 10.95
CA CYS A 11 -3.79 8.39 10.78
C CYS A 11 -3.17 7.25 11.59
N PRO A 12 -3.91 6.63 12.53
CA PRO A 12 -3.34 5.61 13.42
C PRO A 12 -3.27 4.20 12.81
N SER A 13 -3.69 4.02 11.55
CA SER A 13 -3.85 2.70 10.95
C SER A 13 -2.58 2.12 10.31
N HIS A 14 -1.50 2.91 10.18
CA HIS A 14 -0.32 2.43 9.46
C HIS A 14 0.43 1.27 10.14
N PRO A 15 0.47 1.15 11.48
CA PRO A 15 1.11 -0.04 12.08
C PRO A 15 0.37 -1.33 11.74
N ASP A 16 -0.96 -1.28 11.70
CA ASP A 16 -1.77 -2.45 11.34
C ASP A 16 -1.57 -2.83 9.87
N ALA A 17 -1.49 -1.83 8.99
CA ALA A 17 -1.21 -2.06 7.57
C ALA A 17 0.18 -2.64 7.37
N LEU A 18 1.16 -2.20 8.15
CA LEU A 18 2.52 -2.74 8.09
C LEU A 18 2.52 -4.23 8.47
N ALA A 19 1.77 -4.59 9.53
CA ALA A 19 1.66 -5.98 9.95
C ALA A 19 1.01 -6.84 8.85
N GLU A 20 -0.05 -6.33 8.22
CA GLU A 20 -0.72 -7.02 7.11
C GLU A 20 0.23 -7.20 5.92
N LEU A 21 1.00 -6.17 5.60
CA LEU A 21 1.99 -6.23 4.51
C LEU A 21 3.06 -7.27 4.78
N ARG A 22 3.61 -7.30 5.99
CA ARG A 22 4.63 -8.29 6.37
C ARG A 22 4.07 -9.71 6.29
N ARG A 23 2.84 -9.92 6.74
CA ARG A 23 2.20 -11.22 6.69
C ARG A 23 2.00 -11.68 5.25
N ALA A 24 1.51 -10.79 4.39
CA ALA A 24 1.30 -11.11 2.98
C ALA A 24 2.61 -11.44 2.27
N LEU A 25 3.66 -10.68 2.54
CA LEU A 25 4.99 -10.93 1.96
C LEU A 25 5.55 -12.27 2.42
N ALA A 26 5.38 -12.63 3.70
CA ALA A 26 5.82 -13.92 4.22
C ALA A 26 5.08 -15.07 3.52
N GLU A 27 3.78 -14.93 3.32
CA GLU A 27 2.98 -15.94 2.60
C GLU A 27 3.43 -16.12 1.16
N LEU A 28 3.97 -15.07 0.55
CA LEU A 28 4.47 -15.10 -0.83
C LEU A 28 5.94 -15.53 -0.93
N GLY A 29 6.56 -15.92 0.19
CA GLY A 29 7.94 -16.38 0.21
C GLY A 29 8.97 -15.28 0.42
N HIS A 30 8.55 -14.11 0.89
CA HIS A 30 9.45 -12.97 1.11
C HIS A 30 9.38 -12.46 2.57
N PRO A 31 9.64 -13.35 3.57
CA PRO A 31 9.51 -12.96 4.99
C PRO A 31 10.52 -11.91 5.43
N ASP A 32 11.64 -11.79 4.73
CA ASP A 32 12.72 -10.85 5.06
C ASP A 32 12.77 -9.64 4.13
N ALA A 33 11.73 -9.42 3.34
CA ALA A 33 11.67 -8.27 2.43
C ALA A 33 11.78 -6.96 3.21
N GLU A 34 12.63 -6.05 2.71
CA GLU A 34 12.76 -4.73 3.30
C GLU A 34 11.58 -3.86 2.90
N ILE A 35 10.97 -3.20 3.88
CA ILE A 35 9.87 -2.28 3.67
C ILE A 35 10.34 -0.89 4.07
N VAL A 36 10.28 0.05 3.12
CA VAL A 36 10.62 1.45 3.37
C VAL A 36 9.38 2.17 3.90
N LEU A 37 9.48 2.73 5.10
CA LEU A 37 8.41 3.55 5.67
C LEU A 37 8.64 4.98 5.22
N ARG A 38 7.64 5.58 4.59
CA ARG A 38 7.74 6.94 4.08
C ARG A 38 6.60 7.80 4.62
N GLU A 39 6.96 8.80 5.42
CA GLU A 39 5.98 9.75 5.95
C GLU A 39 5.63 10.81 4.91
N VAL A 40 4.34 11.07 4.74
CA VAL A 40 3.83 12.16 3.90
C VAL A 40 3.40 13.27 4.84
N GLU A 41 4.06 14.41 4.77
CA GLU A 41 3.91 15.47 5.78
C GLU A 41 3.07 16.67 5.33
N THR A 42 2.97 16.91 4.02
CA THR A 42 2.26 18.08 3.50
C THR A 42 1.27 17.71 2.40
N GLU A 43 0.27 18.57 2.19
CA GLU A 43 -0.69 18.41 1.10
C GLU A 43 0.02 18.47 -0.28
N ALA A 44 1.04 19.33 -0.40
CA ALA A 44 1.82 19.43 -1.63
C ALA A 44 2.54 18.11 -1.92
N GLU A 45 3.14 17.50 -0.91
CA GLU A 45 3.81 16.22 -1.05
C GLU A 45 2.82 15.11 -1.43
N ALA A 46 1.63 15.10 -0.81
CA ALA A 46 0.60 14.16 -1.14
C ALA A 46 0.21 14.26 -2.62
N ALA A 47 0.07 15.48 -3.13
CA ALA A 47 -0.26 15.72 -4.53
C ALA A 47 0.86 15.21 -5.46
N GLU A 48 2.12 15.51 -5.14
CA GLU A 48 3.27 15.05 -5.92
C GLU A 48 3.36 13.53 -6.01
N LEU A 49 3.06 12.86 -4.90
CA LEU A 49 3.16 11.40 -4.81
C LEU A 49 1.90 10.67 -5.28
N GLY A 50 0.83 11.39 -5.58
CA GLY A 50 -0.45 10.77 -5.86
C GLY A 50 -1.01 10.04 -4.65
N PHE A 51 -0.72 10.54 -3.45
CA PHE A 51 -1.09 9.90 -2.19
C PHE A 51 -2.56 10.21 -1.83
N CYS A 52 -3.40 9.20 -1.89
CA CYS A 52 -4.85 9.32 -1.65
C CYS A 52 -5.26 8.99 -0.22
N GLY A 53 -4.31 8.93 0.71
CA GLY A 53 -4.59 8.67 2.12
C GLY A 53 -3.70 7.60 2.72
N SER A 54 -3.60 7.64 4.03
CA SER A 54 -2.78 6.72 4.81
C SER A 54 -3.62 5.53 5.28
N PRO A 55 -3.10 4.31 5.23
CA PRO A 55 -1.81 3.89 4.67
C PRO A 55 -1.90 3.56 3.18
N THR A 56 -0.81 3.77 2.44
CA THR A 56 -0.70 3.38 1.03
C THR A 56 0.53 2.51 0.85
N ILE A 57 0.36 1.36 0.20
CA ILE A 57 1.44 0.41 -0.08
C ILE A 57 1.80 0.53 -1.55
N ARG A 58 3.10 0.48 -1.88
CA ARG A 58 3.58 0.50 -3.26
C ARG A 58 4.73 -0.47 -3.46
N VAL A 59 4.70 -1.16 -4.59
CA VAL A 59 5.81 -2.01 -5.06
C VAL A 59 6.28 -1.39 -6.36
N ASP A 60 7.52 -0.87 -6.36
CA ASP A 60 8.09 -0.14 -7.50
C ASP A 60 7.14 0.96 -8.01
N GLY A 61 6.49 1.67 -7.09
CA GLY A 61 5.59 2.77 -7.41
C GLY A 61 4.15 2.36 -7.71
N ALA A 62 3.84 1.08 -7.79
CA ALA A 62 2.49 0.59 -8.10
C ALA A 62 1.77 0.12 -6.83
N ASP A 63 0.50 0.48 -6.71
CA ASP A 63 -0.33 0.11 -5.57
C ASP A 63 -0.96 -1.27 -5.82
N PRO A 64 -0.74 -2.27 -4.93
CA PRO A 64 -1.33 -3.60 -5.10
C PRO A 64 -2.84 -3.61 -4.89
N VAL A 65 -3.39 -2.59 -4.23
CA VAL A 65 -4.85 -2.44 -4.00
C VAL A 65 -5.21 -0.99 -4.32
N PRO A 66 -5.20 -0.60 -5.61
CA PRO A 66 -5.32 0.80 -5.98
C PRO A 66 -6.65 1.42 -5.58
N PRO A 67 -6.66 2.74 -5.28
CA PRO A 67 -7.91 3.45 -5.02
C PRO A 67 -8.75 3.54 -6.29
N PRO A 68 -10.07 3.85 -6.17
CA PRO A 68 -10.89 4.10 -7.34
C PRO A 68 -10.32 5.22 -8.21
N PRO A 69 -10.51 5.18 -9.53
CA PRO A 69 -10.08 6.27 -10.41
C PRO A 69 -10.68 7.61 -9.99
N GLY A 70 -9.86 8.67 -10.01
CA GLY A 70 -10.33 10.02 -9.66
C GLY A 70 -10.33 10.32 -8.18
N GLU A 71 -9.84 9.44 -7.34
CA GLU A 71 -9.75 9.67 -5.90
C GLU A 71 -8.83 10.87 -5.61
N PRO A 72 -9.27 11.86 -4.81
CA PRO A 72 -8.43 13.01 -4.52
C PRO A 72 -7.26 12.65 -3.63
N THR A 73 -6.14 13.38 -3.80
CA THR A 73 -4.98 13.26 -2.92
C THR A 73 -5.17 14.10 -1.68
N GLY A 74 -4.49 13.73 -0.58
CA GLY A 74 -4.54 14.54 0.63
C GLY A 74 -4.00 13.81 1.86
N LEU A 75 -3.78 14.58 2.92
CA LEU A 75 -3.42 14.07 4.24
C LEU A 75 -4.71 13.63 4.94
N THR A 76 -5.06 12.38 4.75
CA THR A 76 -6.30 11.81 5.25
C THR A 76 -6.09 10.32 5.52
N CYS A 77 -7.07 9.71 6.18
CA CYS A 77 -7.11 8.26 6.34
C CYS A 77 -7.71 7.65 5.08
N ARG A 78 -7.05 6.65 4.54
CA ARG A 78 -7.55 5.93 3.39
C ARG A 78 -8.61 4.92 3.83
N VAL A 79 -9.61 4.72 3.00
CA VAL A 79 -10.65 3.72 3.22
C VAL A 79 -10.53 2.66 2.15
N TYR A 80 -10.27 1.42 2.57
CA TYR A 80 -10.19 0.27 1.68
C TYR A 80 -11.52 -0.46 1.65
N ARG A 81 -11.86 -0.97 0.48
CA ARG A 81 -13.04 -1.82 0.36
C ARG A 81 -12.60 -3.28 0.44
N LEU A 82 -13.18 -4.02 1.37
CA LEU A 82 -12.91 -5.45 1.52
C LEU A 82 -13.63 -6.25 0.43
N ALA A 83 -13.18 -7.50 0.24
CA ALA A 83 -13.77 -8.40 -0.76
C ALA A 83 -15.27 -8.62 -0.54
N ASP A 84 -15.74 -8.57 0.72
CA ASP A 84 -17.16 -8.72 1.05
C ASP A 84 -17.97 -7.43 0.91
N GLY A 85 -17.35 -6.33 0.48
CA GLY A 85 -18.00 -5.03 0.28
C GLY A 85 -17.96 -4.10 1.46
N ARG A 86 -17.50 -4.54 2.62
CA ARG A 86 -17.33 -3.65 3.78
C ARG A 86 -16.14 -2.74 3.59
N TYR A 87 -16.04 -1.69 4.39
CA TYR A 87 -14.94 -0.75 4.37
C TYR A 87 -14.03 -0.96 5.58
N SER A 88 -12.73 -0.69 5.40
CA SER A 88 -11.72 -0.90 6.44
C SER A 88 -10.61 0.14 6.31
N PRO A 89 -9.97 0.54 7.42
CA PRO A 89 -8.80 1.42 7.35
C PRO A 89 -7.56 0.70 6.83
N THR A 90 -7.59 -0.64 6.73
CA THR A 90 -6.48 -1.44 6.19
C THR A 90 -6.97 -2.27 5.02
N PRO A 91 -6.08 -2.67 4.09
CA PRO A 91 -6.50 -3.44 2.92
C PRO A 91 -6.97 -4.84 3.28
N ASP A 92 -7.85 -5.38 2.44
CA ASP A 92 -8.27 -6.78 2.51
C ASP A 92 -7.05 -7.68 2.35
N ALA A 93 -6.88 -8.64 3.24
CA ALA A 93 -5.70 -9.51 3.25
C ALA A 93 -5.55 -10.29 1.93
N GLY A 94 -6.64 -10.83 1.40
CA GLY A 94 -6.61 -11.59 0.14
C GLY A 94 -6.32 -10.72 -1.07
N LEU A 95 -6.95 -9.53 -1.14
CA LEU A 95 -6.74 -8.60 -2.25
C LEU A 95 -5.31 -8.05 -2.21
N LEU A 96 -4.78 -7.77 -1.03
CA LEU A 96 -3.39 -7.32 -0.87
C LEU A 96 -2.42 -8.41 -1.34
N ARG A 97 -2.60 -9.64 -0.89
CA ARG A 97 -1.74 -10.76 -1.28
C ARG A 97 -1.77 -10.97 -2.80
N ASP A 98 -2.94 -10.95 -3.41
CA ASP A 98 -3.08 -11.16 -4.85
C ASP A 98 -2.44 -10.03 -5.65
N GLY A 99 -2.63 -8.78 -5.21
CA GLY A 99 -2.00 -7.61 -5.82
C GLY A 99 -0.48 -7.64 -5.70
N LEU A 100 0.02 -7.99 -4.52
CA LEU A 100 1.47 -8.13 -4.30
C LEU A 100 2.04 -9.23 -5.18
N ARG A 101 1.36 -10.37 -5.30
CA ARG A 101 1.81 -11.48 -6.15
C ARG A 101 2.02 -11.01 -7.59
N ARG A 102 1.07 -10.26 -8.14
CA ARG A 102 1.18 -9.74 -9.51
C ARG A 102 2.34 -8.78 -9.66
N LEU A 103 2.48 -7.84 -8.72
CA LEU A 103 3.54 -6.82 -8.80
C LEU A 103 4.93 -7.40 -8.58
N ILE A 104 5.05 -8.36 -7.66
CA ILE A 104 6.33 -9.02 -7.40
C ILE A 104 6.73 -9.87 -8.61
N ALA A 105 5.79 -10.60 -9.21
CA ALA A 105 6.07 -11.39 -10.42
C ALA A 105 6.57 -10.49 -11.54
N THR A 106 5.96 -9.33 -11.74
CA THR A 106 6.39 -8.35 -12.75
C THR A 106 7.80 -7.83 -12.45
N ALA A 107 8.10 -7.54 -11.18
CA ALA A 107 9.43 -7.08 -10.77
C ALA A 107 10.50 -8.15 -10.98
N GLU A 108 10.17 -9.41 -10.69
CA GLU A 108 11.10 -10.53 -10.87
C GLU A 108 11.38 -10.84 -12.33
N GLU A 109 10.42 -10.59 -13.23
CA GLU A 109 10.64 -10.74 -14.65
C GLU A 109 11.69 -9.74 -15.16
N GLY A 110 11.74 -8.56 -14.53
CA GLY A 110 12.65 -7.50 -14.89
C GLY A 110 12.35 -6.85 -16.23
N PRO A 111 13.10 -5.81 -16.59
CA PRO A 111 12.97 -5.18 -17.91
C PRO A 111 13.50 -6.12 -18.99
N ARG A 112 12.82 -6.10 -20.13
CA ARG A 112 13.21 -6.90 -21.29
C ARG A 112 13.62 -6.04 -22.44
#